data_d38cb8d9328392246f4d00d7d4f5b7ad
#
_entry.id   d38cb8d9328392246f4d00d7d4f5b7ad
#
_cell.length_a   1.000
_cell.length_b   1.000
_cell.length_c   1.000
_cell.angle_alpha   90.00
_cell.angle_beta   90.00
_cell.angle_gamma   90.00
#
_symmetry.space_group_name_H-M   'P 1'
#
loop_
_entity.id
_entity.type
_entity.pdbx_description
1 polymer ?
#
loop_
_entity_poly.entity_id
_entity_poly.type
_entity_poly.pdbx_seq_one_letter_code
_entity_poly.pdbx_strand_id
1 'polypeptide(L)' 'MILIRDVVQQAIETGYLTVEAENELRQLLSSKYDLEDLNAFLTLQQAAMSGYVKQESRELIAIKHMSSKSLN' A
#
# COMPACT_ATOMS: atom_id res chain seq x y z
N MET A 1 0.93 8.07 -18.18
CA MET A 1 1.53 8.46 -16.90
C MET A 1 0.66 7.98 -15.75
N ILE A 2 1.26 7.34 -14.76
CA ILE A 2 0.52 6.85 -13.61
C ILE A 2 0.64 7.87 -12.48
N LEU A 3 -0.48 8.24 -11.90
CA LEU A 3 -0.55 9.18 -10.78
C LEU A 3 -0.77 8.44 -9.48
N ILE A 4 -0.37 9.06 -8.37
CA ILE A 4 -0.60 8.49 -7.03
C ILE A 4 -2.07 8.14 -6.86
N ARG A 5 -2.98 9.04 -7.24
CA ARG A 5 -4.42 8.81 -7.11
C ARG A 5 -4.90 7.61 -7.92
N ASP A 6 -4.26 7.30 -9.04
CA ASP A 6 -4.63 6.15 -9.85
C ASP A 6 -4.30 4.84 -9.13
N VAL A 7 -3.10 4.77 -8.54
CA VAL A 7 -2.68 3.59 -7.78
C VAL A 7 -3.56 3.42 -6.54
N VAL A 8 -3.86 4.51 -5.85
CA VAL A 8 -4.71 4.50 -4.67
C VAL A 8 -6.12 4.01 -5.02
N GLN A 9 -6.70 4.53 -6.09
CA GLN A 9 -8.04 4.14 -6.50
C GLN A 9 -8.12 2.66 -6.80
N GLN A 10 -7.13 2.13 -7.49
CA GLN A 10 -7.08 0.72 -7.81
C GLN A 10 -7.00 -0.14 -6.56
N ALA A 11 -6.17 0.25 -5.60
CA ALA A 11 -6.02 -0.47 -4.35
C ALA A 11 -7.32 -0.48 -3.55
N ILE A 12 -8.03 0.64 -3.52
CA ILE A 12 -9.29 0.74 -2.80
C ILE A 12 -10.36 -0.10 -3.47
N GLU A 13 -10.42 -0.08 -4.80
CA GLU A 13 -11.40 -0.86 -5.55
C GLU A 13 -11.22 -2.36 -5.37
N THR A 14 -9.97 -2.82 -5.38
CA THR A 14 -9.66 -4.25 -5.23
C THR A 14 -9.60 -4.68 -3.77
N GLY A 15 -9.42 -3.74 -2.85
CA GLY A 15 -9.23 -4.04 -1.44
C GLY A 15 -7.86 -4.62 -1.13
N TYR A 16 -6.89 -4.45 -2.03
CA TYR A 16 -5.58 -5.07 -1.87
C TYR A 16 -4.48 -4.17 -2.45
N LEU A 17 -3.40 -4.02 -1.71
CA LEU A 17 -2.24 -3.23 -2.12
C LEU A 17 -1.04 -4.17 -2.26
N THR A 18 -0.60 -4.39 -3.50
CA THR A 18 0.53 -5.26 -3.79
C THR A 18 1.86 -4.58 -3.45
N VAL A 19 2.90 -5.38 -3.29
CA VAL A 19 4.26 -4.85 -3.09
C VAL A 19 4.67 -3.98 -4.27
N GLU A 20 4.31 -4.37 -5.49
CA GLU A 20 4.61 -3.58 -6.67
C GLU A 20 3.94 -2.21 -6.61
N ALA A 21 2.68 -2.17 -6.21
CA ALA A 21 1.95 -0.92 -6.08
C ALA A 21 2.55 -0.04 -4.99
N GLU A 22 2.97 -0.63 -3.87
CA GLU A 22 3.66 0.14 -2.82
C GLU A 22 4.96 0.75 -3.32
N ASN A 23 5.75 -0.01 -4.07
CA ASN A 23 6.99 0.50 -4.64
C ASN A 23 6.73 1.63 -5.62
N GLU A 24 5.69 1.48 -6.43
CA GLU A 24 5.28 2.52 -7.36
C GLU A 24 4.87 3.80 -6.64
N LEU A 25 4.07 3.66 -5.57
CA LEU A 25 3.69 4.80 -4.73
C LEU A 25 4.91 5.47 -4.13
N ARG A 26 5.86 4.69 -3.65
CA ARG A 26 7.09 5.22 -3.06
C ARG A 26 7.86 6.05 -4.06
N GLN A 27 7.98 5.58 -5.30
CA GLN A 27 8.64 6.31 -6.37
C GLN A 27 7.90 7.58 -6.72
N LEU A 28 6.58 7.50 -6.81
CA LEU A 28 5.76 8.66 -7.15
C LEU A 28 5.81 9.73 -6.05
N LEU A 29 5.88 9.30 -4.78
CA LEU A 29 5.98 10.22 -3.65
C LEU A 29 7.34 10.92 -3.57
N SER A 30 8.37 10.36 -4.20
CA SER A 30 9.68 11.01 -4.27
C SER A 30 9.76 12.06 -5.36
N SER A 31 8.74 12.15 -6.23
CA SER A 31 8.63 13.16 -7.27
C SER A 31 7.67 14.26 -6.82
N LYS A 32 7.48 15.27 -7.67
CA LYS A 32 6.48 16.29 -7.39
C LYS A 32 5.07 15.70 -7.50
N TYR A 33 4.25 15.98 -6.52
CA TYR A 33 2.85 15.60 -6.53
C TYR A 33 2.02 16.74 -5.97
N ASP A 34 0.74 16.76 -6.31
CA ASP A 34 -0.15 17.83 -5.85
C ASP A 34 -0.90 17.40 -4.58
N LEU A 35 -1.70 18.33 -4.07
CA LEU A 35 -2.45 18.09 -2.84
C LEU A 35 -3.48 16.97 -2.99
N GLU A 36 -4.08 16.84 -4.17
CA GLU A 36 -5.04 15.76 -4.43
C GLU A 36 -4.38 14.40 -4.31
N ASP A 37 -3.17 14.26 -4.84
CA ASP A 37 -2.43 13.01 -4.73
C ASP A 37 -2.05 12.69 -3.29
N LEU A 38 -1.64 13.71 -2.53
CA LEU A 38 -1.34 13.52 -1.12
C LEU A 38 -2.58 13.09 -0.34
N ASN A 39 -3.71 13.73 -0.58
CA ASN A 39 -4.96 13.37 0.08
C ASN A 39 -5.38 11.94 -0.27
N ALA A 40 -5.21 11.54 -1.53
CA ALA A 40 -5.50 10.18 -1.95
C ALA A 40 -4.63 9.17 -1.20
N PHE A 41 -3.33 9.46 -1.08
CA PHE A 41 -2.41 8.60 -0.36
C PHE A 41 -2.80 8.46 1.11
N LEU A 42 -3.17 9.56 1.76
CA LEU A 42 -3.60 9.54 3.16
C LEU A 42 -4.89 8.72 3.33
N THR A 43 -5.80 8.82 2.37
CA THR A 43 -7.01 8.01 2.36
C THR A 43 -6.68 6.53 2.28
N LEU A 44 -5.72 6.17 1.43
CA LEU A 44 -5.27 4.78 1.32
C LEU A 44 -4.67 4.29 2.64
N GLN A 45 -3.85 5.11 3.29
CA GLN A 45 -3.28 4.73 4.58
C GLN A 45 -4.35 4.46 5.62
N GLN A 46 -5.39 5.30 5.68
CA GLN A 46 -6.50 5.09 6.58
C GLN A 46 -7.25 3.81 6.26
N ALA A 47 -7.48 3.54 4.98
CA ALA A 47 -8.14 2.32 4.55
C ALA A 47 -7.34 1.08 4.94
N ALA A 48 -6.02 1.15 4.81
CA ALA A 48 -5.13 0.05 5.20
C ALA A 48 -5.17 -0.16 6.71
N MET A 49 -5.15 0.92 7.49
CA MET A 49 -5.21 0.84 8.95
C MET A 49 -6.54 0.29 9.44
N SER A 50 -7.62 0.59 8.73
CA SER A 50 -8.97 0.11 9.08
C SER A 50 -9.24 -1.31 8.62
N GLY A 51 -8.36 -1.89 7.81
CA GLY A 51 -8.55 -3.24 7.29
C GLY A 51 -9.36 -3.31 6.01
N TYR A 52 -9.78 -2.17 5.44
CA TYR A 52 -10.48 -2.16 4.15
C TYR A 52 -9.56 -2.54 3.00
N VAL A 53 -8.27 -2.23 3.12
CA VAL A 53 -7.26 -2.59 2.14
C VAL A 53 -6.19 -3.41 2.83
N LYS A 54 -5.96 -4.62 2.31
CA LYS A 54 -4.90 -5.49 2.82
C LYS A 54 -3.59 -5.16 2.11
N GLN A 55 -2.50 -5.18 2.86
CA GLN A 55 -1.17 -4.91 2.32
C GLN A 55 -0.39 -6.21 2.19
N GLU A 56 0.03 -6.51 0.97
CA GLU A 56 0.82 -7.71 0.70
C GLU A 56 2.10 -7.75 1.53
N SER A 57 2.77 -6.60 1.67
CA SER A 57 4.01 -6.53 2.44
C SER A 57 3.81 -6.97 3.88
N ARG A 58 2.67 -6.63 4.48
CA ARG A 58 2.36 -7.04 5.86
C ARG A 58 2.08 -8.53 5.95
N GLU A 59 1.42 -9.09 4.94
CA GLU A 59 1.17 -10.53 4.90
C GLU A 59 2.48 -11.30 4.81
N LEU A 60 3.42 -10.83 3.99
CA LEU A 60 4.72 -11.46 3.86
C LEU A 60 5.52 -11.39 5.15
N ILE A 61 5.46 -10.26 5.86
CA ILE A 61 6.13 -10.11 7.15
C ILE A 61 5.52 -11.06 8.17
N ALA A 62 4.20 -11.18 8.21
CA ALA A 62 3.52 -12.08 9.14
C ALA A 62 3.91 -13.53 8.90
N ILE A 63 3.95 -13.96 7.64
CA ILE A 63 4.37 -15.32 7.28
C ILE A 63 5.81 -15.56 7.71
N LYS A 64 6.68 -14.60 7.49
CA LYS A 64 8.08 -14.69 7.87
C LYS A 64 8.25 -14.82 9.38
N HIS A 65 7.50 -14.06 10.14
CA HIS A 65 7.51 -14.14 11.61
C HIS A 65 7.00 -15.49 12.10
N MET A 66 5.95 -15.99 11.49
CA MET A 66 5.42 -17.30 11.86
C MET A 66 6.43 -18.41 11.59
N SER A 67 7.14 -18.35 10.46
CA SER A 67 8.17 -19.31 10.13
C SER A 67 9.30 -19.27 11.13
N SER A 68 9.73 -18.09 11.55
CA SER A 68 10.77 -17.93 12.56
C SER A 68 10.36 -18.54 13.89
N LYS A 69 9.10 -18.36 14.30
CA LYS A 69 8.60 -18.95 15.54
C LYS A 69 8.54 -20.46 15.48
N SER A 70 8.20 -21.01 14.33
CA SER A 70 8.09 -22.46 14.19
C SER A 70 9.43 -23.17 14.24
N LEU A 71 10.51 -22.44 14.00
CA LEU A 71 11.86 -23.00 14.07
C LEU A 71 12.41 -23.07 15.50
N ASN A 72 11.78 -22.40 16.41
CA ASN A 72 12.17 -22.42 17.80
C ASN A 72 11.38 -23.49 18.57
#